data_8b60f1c34a29ab68687a5f4b09df2a31
#
_entry.id   8b60f1c34a29ab68687a5f4b09df2a31
#
_cell.length_a   1.000
_cell.length_b   1.000
_cell.length_c   1.000
_cell.angle_alpha   90.00
_cell.angle_beta   90.00
_cell.angle_gamma   90.00
#
_symmetry.space_group_name_H-M   'P 1'
#
loop_
_entity.id
_entity.type
_entity.pdbx_description
1 polymer ?
#
loop_
_entity_poly.entity_id
_entity_poly.type
_entity_poly.pdbx_seq_one_letter_code
_entity_poly.pdbx_strand_id
1 'polypeptide(L)'
;NIETERKLSAKEARAILAQAPGVQVYDNPSEKMYPLAVDAAGEDATYVGRIREDDTIPNGLNMWIVADNIRKGAALNAVQIAEELVRRDLLGVKDRTVFIKK
;
A
#
# COMPACT_ATOMS: atom_id res chain seq x y z
N ASN A 1 -9.14 -2.59 9.26
CA ASN A 1 -9.45 -3.98 9.57
C ASN A 1 -9.65 -4.76 8.28
N ILE A 2 -9.07 -5.94 8.20
CA ILE A 2 -9.23 -6.86 7.07
C ILE A 2 -9.48 -8.29 7.55
N GLU A 3 -10.17 -9.06 6.72
CA GLU A 3 -10.27 -10.51 6.84
C GLU A 3 -9.51 -11.17 5.69
N THR A 4 -8.81 -12.25 5.99
CA THR A 4 -8.06 -13.04 5.01
C THR A 4 -8.68 -14.43 4.84
N GLU A 5 -8.44 -15.09 3.72
CA GLU A 5 -8.98 -16.44 3.47
C GLU A 5 -8.46 -17.48 4.48
N ARG A 6 -7.21 -17.29 4.93
CA ARG A 6 -6.59 -18.09 5.99
C ARG A 6 -6.04 -17.18 7.07
N LYS A 7 -5.90 -17.72 8.27
CA LYS A 7 -5.31 -16.95 9.38
C LYS A 7 -3.87 -16.53 9.05
N LEU A 8 -3.58 -15.26 9.25
CA LEU A 8 -2.25 -14.69 9.22
C LEU A 8 -1.90 -14.15 10.60
N SER A 9 -0.72 -14.47 11.09
CA SER A 9 -0.19 -13.82 12.28
C SER A 9 0.27 -12.40 11.96
N ALA A 10 0.36 -11.54 12.98
CA ALA A 10 0.92 -10.20 12.83
C ALA A 10 2.36 -10.24 12.29
N LYS A 11 3.14 -11.25 12.66
CA LYS A 11 4.51 -11.46 12.17
C LYS A 11 4.55 -11.75 10.67
N GLU A 12 3.69 -12.65 10.18
CA GLU A 12 3.57 -12.95 8.76
C GLU A 12 3.10 -11.73 7.96
N ALA A 13 2.11 -11.00 8.47
CA ALA A 13 1.62 -9.79 7.84
C ALA A 13 2.71 -8.72 7.71
N ARG A 14 3.53 -8.51 8.74
CA ARG A 14 4.70 -7.60 8.67
C ARG A 14 5.68 -8.03 7.58
N ALA A 15 5.99 -9.32 7.50
CA ALA A 15 6.94 -9.84 6.51
C ALA A 15 6.42 -9.65 5.07
N ILE A 16 5.13 -9.88 4.83
CA ILE A 16 4.50 -9.67 3.53
C ILE A 16 4.51 -8.19 3.15
N LEU A 17 4.08 -7.33 4.06
CA LEU A 17 4.00 -5.88 3.82
C LEU A 17 5.38 -5.24 3.63
N ALA A 18 6.41 -5.74 4.32
CA ALA A 18 7.78 -5.24 4.16
C ALA A 18 8.36 -5.47 2.75
N GLN A 19 7.80 -6.41 1.99
CA GLN A 19 8.21 -6.69 0.62
C GLN A 19 7.30 -6.01 -0.42
N ALA A 20 6.21 -5.39 0.02
CA ALA A 20 5.24 -4.78 -0.89
C ALA A 20 5.78 -3.46 -1.48
N PRO A 21 5.69 -3.27 -2.81
CA PRO A 21 6.12 -2.01 -3.43
C PRO A 21 5.35 -0.82 -2.88
N GLY A 22 6.05 0.26 -2.55
CA GLY A 22 5.44 1.49 -2.06
C GLY A 22 4.91 1.43 -0.62
N VAL A 23 5.16 0.35 0.09
CA VAL A 23 4.78 0.18 1.50
C VAL A 23 6.03 0.20 2.37
N GLN A 24 5.95 0.90 3.48
CA GLN A 24 6.96 0.88 4.54
C GLN A 24 6.33 0.44 5.85
N VAL A 25 6.86 -0.63 6.43
CA VAL A 25 6.44 -1.10 7.75
C VAL A 25 7.19 -0.33 8.82
N TYR A 26 6.44 0.41 9.61
CA TYR A 26 6.95 1.19 10.74
C TYR A 26 6.21 0.74 12.01
N ASP A 27 6.66 -0.39 12.56
CA ASP A 27 5.93 -1.10 13.60
C ASP A 27 6.88 -1.80 14.57
N ASN A 28 7.08 -1.18 15.73
CA ASN A 28 7.80 -1.78 16.83
C ASN A 28 7.02 -1.62 18.15
N PRO A 29 6.21 -2.63 18.51
CA PRO A 29 5.36 -2.55 19.71
C PRO A 29 6.15 -2.34 21.01
N SER A 30 7.36 -2.89 21.12
CA SER A 30 8.18 -2.77 22.33
C SER A 30 8.63 -1.32 22.60
N GLU A 31 8.83 -0.56 21.55
CA GLU A 31 9.20 0.86 21.60
C GLU A 31 8.00 1.79 21.39
N LYS A 32 6.80 1.23 21.29
CA LYS A 32 5.56 1.97 20.97
C LYS A 32 5.67 2.78 19.66
N MET A 33 6.45 2.26 18.72
CA MET A 33 6.71 2.91 17.46
C MET A 33 5.63 2.54 16.43
N TYR A 34 4.98 3.52 15.85
CA TYR A 34 3.99 3.41 14.78
C TYR A 34 3.98 4.71 13.97
N PRO A 35 3.52 4.70 12.70
CA PRO A 35 3.60 5.87 11.85
C PRO A 35 2.54 6.92 12.23
N LEU A 36 2.93 8.19 12.12
CA LEU A 36 2.05 9.34 12.30
C LEU A 36 1.83 10.06 10.96
N ALA A 37 0.76 10.83 10.86
CA ALA A 37 0.47 11.61 9.67
C ALA A 37 1.60 12.58 9.29
N VAL A 38 2.30 13.13 10.29
CA VAL A 38 3.45 14.02 10.08
C VAL A 38 4.65 13.30 9.46
N ASP A 39 4.78 12.00 9.68
CA ASP A 39 5.86 11.18 9.11
C ASP A 39 5.62 10.91 7.61
N ALA A 40 4.36 10.82 7.21
CA ALA A 40 3.95 10.55 5.84
C ALA A 40 3.84 11.80 4.97
N ALA A 41 3.77 12.99 5.56
CA ALA A 41 3.61 14.24 4.84
C ALA A 41 4.79 14.50 3.88
N GLY A 42 4.50 14.66 2.60
CA GLY A 42 5.50 14.85 1.55
C GLY A 42 6.17 13.56 1.06
N GLU A 43 5.84 12.41 1.63
CA GLU A 43 6.42 11.12 1.26
C GLU A 43 5.53 10.37 0.24
N ASP A 44 6.16 9.55 -0.59
CA ASP A 44 5.47 8.74 -1.61
C ASP A 44 4.98 7.39 -1.07
N ALA A 45 5.56 6.93 0.03
CA ALA A 45 5.24 5.64 0.61
C ALA A 45 3.93 5.67 1.42
N THR A 46 3.30 4.50 1.50
CA THR A 46 2.28 4.21 2.49
C THR A 46 2.94 3.54 3.69
N TYR A 47 2.76 4.12 4.86
CA TYR A 47 3.32 3.59 6.11
C TYR A 47 2.29 2.73 6.82
N VAL A 48 2.71 1.59 7.33
CA VAL A 48 1.85 0.65 8.05
C VAL A 48 2.49 0.28 9.39
N GLY A 49 1.69 0.37 10.44
CA GLY A 49 2.11 -0.02 11.78
C GLY A 49 0.94 -0.52 12.62
N ARG A 50 1.21 -0.80 13.89
CA ARG A 50 0.24 -1.38 14.82
C ARG A 50 -0.47 -2.61 14.26
N ILE A 51 0.30 -3.43 13.55
CA ILE A 51 -0.20 -4.67 12.94
C ILE A 51 -0.45 -5.68 14.05
N ARG A 52 -1.68 -6.13 14.18
CA ARG A 52 -2.10 -7.06 15.21
C ARG A 52 -3.26 -7.93 14.75
N GLU A 53 -3.35 -9.12 15.31
CA GLU A 53 -4.49 -10.00 15.08
C GLU A 53 -5.76 -9.40 15.69
N ASP A 54 -6.88 -9.62 15.01
CA ASP A 54 -8.21 -9.28 15.51
C ASP A 54 -8.83 -10.54 16.10
N ASP A 55 -8.93 -10.58 17.42
CA ASP A 55 -9.46 -11.73 18.15
C ASP A 55 -10.98 -11.86 18.08
N THR A 56 -11.67 -10.91 17.47
CA THR A 56 -13.13 -10.91 17.34
C THR A 56 -13.63 -11.72 16.15
N ILE A 57 -12.75 -12.04 15.20
CA ILE A 57 -13.04 -12.83 14.00
C ILE A 57 -11.89 -13.83 13.72
N PRO A 58 -12.17 -14.98 13.07
CA PRO A 58 -11.17 -16.07 12.93
C PRO A 58 -9.90 -15.65 12.17
N ASN A 59 -10.03 -14.85 11.12
CA ASN A 59 -8.93 -14.50 10.21
C ASN A 59 -8.70 -13.00 10.09
N GLY A 60 -8.94 -12.26 11.17
CA GLY A 60 -8.87 -10.81 11.17
C GLY A 60 -7.49 -10.24 11.48
N LEU A 61 -7.19 -9.12 10.84
CA LEU A 61 -6.04 -8.29 11.16
C LEU A 61 -6.47 -6.82 11.29
N ASN A 62 -5.93 -6.17 12.31
CA ASN A 62 -5.99 -4.73 12.47
C ASN A 62 -4.64 -4.13 12.15
N MET A 63 -4.64 -2.98 11.48
CA MET A 63 -3.43 -2.22 11.22
C MET A 63 -3.73 -0.73 11.16
N TRP A 64 -2.72 0.07 11.42
CA TRP A 64 -2.75 1.52 11.29
C TRP A 64 -2.00 1.92 10.03
N ILE A 65 -2.67 2.66 9.13
CA ILE A 65 -2.13 3.01 7.83
C ILE A 65 -2.16 4.53 7.68
N VAL A 66 -1.04 5.12 7.29
CA VAL A 66 -0.93 6.55 6.99
C VAL A 66 -0.22 6.76 5.66
N ALA A 67 -0.66 7.76 4.91
CA ALA A 67 -0.06 8.19 3.65
C ALA A 67 -0.37 9.67 3.42
N ASP A 68 0.41 10.34 2.59
CA ASP A 68 0.07 11.67 2.11
C ASP A 68 -1.09 11.58 1.11
N ASN A 69 -2.25 12.13 1.47
CA ASN A 69 -3.46 12.03 0.64
C ASN A 69 -3.36 12.77 -0.69
N ILE A 70 -2.56 13.82 -0.77
CA ILE A 70 -2.37 14.59 -2.01
C ILE A 70 -1.48 13.80 -2.98
N ARG A 71 -0.52 13.06 -2.47
CA ARG A 71 0.41 12.24 -3.24
C ARG A 71 -0.16 10.84 -3.47
N LYS A 72 -0.07 9.96 -2.49
CA LYS A 72 -0.48 8.55 -2.61
C LYS A 72 -2.00 8.38 -2.74
N GLY A 73 -2.78 9.22 -2.11
CA GLY A 73 -4.24 9.21 -2.23
C GLY A 73 -4.77 9.87 -3.50
N ALA A 74 -3.95 10.57 -4.29
CA ALA A 74 -4.38 11.35 -5.46
C ALA A 74 -3.38 11.30 -6.61
N ALA A 75 -2.54 12.34 -6.75
CA ALA A 75 -1.72 12.56 -7.95
C ALA A 75 -0.71 11.43 -8.20
N LEU A 76 0.05 11.03 -7.20
CA LEU A 76 1.05 9.98 -7.34
C LEU A 76 0.39 8.62 -7.67
N ASN A 77 -0.72 8.31 -7.02
CA ASN A 77 -1.42 7.05 -7.25
C ASN A 77 -1.95 6.95 -8.69
N ALA A 78 -2.44 8.05 -9.26
CA ALA A 78 -2.86 8.10 -10.67
C ALA A 78 -1.70 7.80 -11.61
N VAL A 79 -0.53 8.39 -11.37
CA VAL A 79 0.69 8.13 -12.16
C VAL A 79 1.13 6.68 -12.02
N GLN A 80 1.17 6.13 -10.81
CA GLN A 80 1.58 4.75 -10.56
C GLN A 80 0.61 3.73 -11.18
N ILE A 81 -0.69 4.02 -11.22
CA ILE A 81 -1.66 3.18 -11.94
C ILE A 81 -1.35 3.18 -13.43
N ALA A 82 -1.08 4.34 -14.03
CA ALA A 82 -0.73 4.44 -15.44
C ALA A 82 0.56 3.67 -15.77
N GLU A 83 1.60 3.80 -14.93
CA GLU A 83 2.86 3.06 -15.05
C GLU A 83 2.63 1.54 -14.99
N GLU A 84 1.79 1.10 -14.07
CA GLU A 84 1.45 -0.32 -13.91
C GLU A 84 0.68 -0.88 -15.11
N LEU A 85 -0.25 -0.11 -15.68
CA LEU A 85 -0.96 -0.49 -16.90
C LEU A 85 -0.01 -0.64 -18.09
N VAL A 86 0.96 0.27 -18.23
CA VAL A 86 2.00 0.18 -19.25
C VAL A 86 2.87 -1.05 -19.04
N ARG A 87 3.34 -1.26 -17.82
CA ARG A 87 4.22 -2.37 -17.44
C ARG A 87 3.57 -3.72 -17.70
N ARG A 88 2.26 -3.83 -17.49
CA ARG A 88 1.48 -5.07 -17.73
C ARG A 88 0.91 -5.19 -19.15
N ASP A 89 1.20 -4.25 -20.03
CA ASP A 89 0.65 -4.19 -21.39
C ASP A 89 -0.89 -4.25 -21.45
N LEU A 90 -1.54 -3.58 -20.49
CA LEU A 90 -3.00 -3.59 -20.36
C LEU A 90 -3.70 -2.46 -21.11
N LEU A 91 -2.95 -1.53 -21.72
CA LEU A 91 -3.57 -0.38 -22.40
C LEU A 91 -4.24 -0.73 -23.73
N GLY A 92 -4.00 -1.92 -24.29
CA GLY A 92 -4.68 -2.42 -25.47
C GLY A 92 -4.56 -1.55 -26.73
N VAL A 93 -3.57 -0.67 -26.79
CA VAL A 93 -3.34 0.22 -27.91
C VAL A 93 -2.77 -0.62 -29.07
N LYS A 94 -3.65 -1.19 -29.85
CA LYS A 94 -3.28 -1.98 -31.04
C LYS A 94 -2.67 -1.13 -32.15
N ASP A 95 -2.88 0.19 -32.12
CA ASP A 95 -2.36 1.10 -33.15
C ASP A 95 -1.91 2.43 -32.54
N ARG A 96 -0.60 2.58 -32.38
CA ARG A 96 0.02 3.82 -31.90
C ARG A 96 -0.01 4.94 -32.94
N THR A 97 -0.38 4.64 -34.19
CA THR A 97 -0.39 5.63 -35.29
C THR A 97 -1.50 6.66 -35.12
N VAL A 98 -2.56 6.35 -34.39
CA VAL A 98 -3.69 7.26 -34.12
C VAL A 98 -3.27 8.51 -33.34
N PHE A 99 -2.24 8.42 -32.49
CA PHE A 99 -1.76 9.55 -31.69
C PHE A 99 -0.68 10.39 -32.36
N ILE A 100 -0.18 10.00 -33.51
CA ILE A 100 0.91 10.67 -34.24
C ILE A 100 0.38 11.44 -35.46
N LYS A 101 -0.88 11.30 -35.82
CA LYS A 101 -1.50 12.12 -36.87
C LYS A 101 -1.69 13.56 -36.38
N LYS A 102 -0.86 14.43 -36.88
CA LYS A 102 -1.09 15.89 -36.80
C LYS A 102 -2.29 16.28 -37.67
#